data_2c99970eba22c24eb3a59a0785963207
#
_entry.id   2c99970eba22c24eb3a59a0785963207
#
_cell.length_a   1.000
_cell.length_b   1.000
_cell.length_c   1.000
_cell.angle_alpha   90.00
_cell.angle_beta   90.00
_cell.angle_gamma   90.00
#
_symmetry.space_group_name_H-M   'P 1'
#
loop_
_entity.id
_entity.type
_entity.pdbx_description
1 polymer ?
#
loop_
_entity_poly.entity_id
_entity_poly.type
_entity_poly.pdbx_seq_one_letter_code
_entity_poly.pdbx_strand_id
1 'polypeptide(L)'
;MYQMLARLEASSKMPEHRHPQEQIVHILEGRMRLIVDGTPHELVTGDSFYLASNVPHGVETIEETRVLDTFSPPREEYLAIDEANRRSITR
;
A
#
# COMPACT_ATOMS: atom_id res chain seq x y z
N MET A 1 3.76 -6.44 -10.58
CA MET A 1 4.07 -5.28 -9.71
C MET A 1 3.45 -4.02 -10.28
N TYR A 2 2.86 -3.21 -9.45
CA TYR A 2 2.31 -1.92 -9.89
C TYR A 2 2.41 -0.90 -8.75
N GLN A 3 2.32 0.37 -9.13
CA GLN A 3 2.42 1.47 -8.19
C GLN A 3 1.23 2.40 -8.28
N MET A 4 0.86 2.97 -7.15
CA MET A 4 -0.23 3.94 -7.06
C MET A 4 0.23 5.13 -6.23
N LEU A 5 -0.05 6.33 -6.74
CA LEU A 5 0.07 7.55 -5.96
C LEU A 5 -1.26 7.80 -5.29
N ALA A 6 -1.23 8.05 -3.99
CA ALA A 6 -2.43 8.37 -3.24
C ALA A 6 -2.21 9.61 -2.40
N ARG A 7 -3.28 10.39 -2.26
CA ARG A 7 -3.30 11.55 -1.39
C ARG A 7 -4.35 11.29 -0.32
N LEU A 8 -3.93 11.35 0.93
CA LEU A 8 -4.80 11.10 2.07
C LEU A 8 -4.97 12.40 2.83
N GLU A 9 -6.22 12.78 3.08
CA GLU A 9 -6.51 13.99 3.83
C GLU A 9 -6.09 13.82 5.29
N ALA A 10 -5.83 14.94 5.95
CA ALA A 10 -5.52 14.94 7.37
C ALA A 10 -6.69 14.34 8.17
N SER A 11 -6.35 13.66 9.26
CA SER A 11 -7.33 13.06 10.17
C SER A 11 -8.24 12.03 9.51
N SER A 12 -7.77 11.39 8.46
CA SER A 12 -8.47 10.31 7.79
C SER A 12 -8.15 8.98 8.46
N LYS A 13 -9.09 8.05 8.38
CA LYS A 13 -8.87 6.70 8.87
C LYS A 13 -9.25 5.69 7.79
N MET A 14 -8.39 4.73 7.60
CA MET A 14 -8.66 3.59 6.75
C MET A 14 -8.72 2.38 7.68
N PRO A 15 -9.87 1.70 7.78
CA PRO A 15 -10.01 0.61 8.74
C PRO A 15 -9.10 -0.57 8.41
N GLU A 16 -8.90 -1.42 9.41
CA GLU A 16 -8.09 -2.61 9.23
C GLU A 16 -8.65 -3.48 8.10
N HIS A 17 -7.78 -3.89 7.22
CA HIS A 17 -8.10 -4.79 6.12
C HIS A 17 -6.86 -5.62 5.80
N ARG A 18 -7.04 -6.60 4.94
CA ARG A 18 -5.93 -7.42 4.46
C ARG A 18 -6.17 -7.75 2.99
N HIS A 19 -5.09 -7.98 2.29
CA HIS A 19 -5.13 -8.37 0.89
C HIS A 19 -3.94 -9.27 0.56
N PRO A 20 -4.06 -10.11 -0.46
CA PRO A 20 -2.99 -11.05 -0.80
C PRO A 20 -1.74 -10.39 -1.38
N GLN A 21 -1.85 -9.17 -1.88
CA GLN A 21 -0.70 -8.47 -2.44
C GLN A 21 0.28 -8.06 -1.34
N GLU A 22 1.58 -8.23 -1.62
CA GLU A 22 2.60 -7.56 -0.83
C GLU A 22 2.60 -6.08 -1.20
N GLN A 23 2.95 -5.23 -0.26
CA GLN A 23 2.90 -3.79 -0.47
C GLN A 23 4.07 -3.10 0.19
N ILE A 24 4.64 -2.11 -0.49
CA ILE A 24 5.56 -1.18 0.13
C ILE A 24 4.89 0.17 0.15
N VAL A 25 4.77 0.74 1.35
CA VAL A 25 4.24 2.09 1.55
C VAL A 25 5.42 3.04 1.66
N HIS A 26 5.49 4.04 0.78
CA HIS A 26 6.53 5.05 0.86
C HIS A 26 5.89 6.42 1.05
N ILE A 27 6.32 7.13 2.09
CA ILE A 27 5.77 8.45 2.41
C ILE A 27 6.51 9.51 1.61
N LEU A 28 5.84 10.09 0.63
CA LEU A 28 6.40 11.17 -0.16
C LEU A 28 6.38 12.48 0.61
N GLU A 29 5.29 12.72 1.34
CA GLU A 29 5.12 13.93 2.14
C GLU A 29 4.04 13.69 3.18
N GLY A 30 4.30 14.13 4.41
CA GLY A 30 3.31 14.10 5.46
C GLY A 30 3.69 13.22 6.63
N ARG A 31 2.66 12.85 7.40
CA ARG A 31 2.81 12.03 8.60
C ARG A 31 1.57 11.19 8.79
N MET A 32 1.76 9.90 8.96
CA MET A 32 0.65 8.99 9.22
C MET A 32 1.07 7.88 10.17
N ARG A 33 0.07 7.22 10.72
CA ARG A 33 0.27 6.03 11.54
C ARG A 33 -0.23 4.83 10.75
N LEU A 34 0.66 3.87 10.55
CA LEU A 34 0.32 2.60 9.92
C LEU A 34 0.21 1.56 11.02
N ILE A 35 -0.98 1.00 11.18
CA ILE A 35 -1.23 -0.01 12.20
C ILE A 35 -1.11 -1.38 11.53
N VAL A 36 -0.12 -2.16 11.93
CA VAL A 36 0.18 -3.45 11.32
C VAL A 36 0.00 -4.54 12.36
N ASP A 37 -0.94 -5.42 12.11
CA ASP A 37 -1.27 -6.50 13.04
C ASP A 37 -1.44 -5.98 14.47
N GLY A 38 -2.16 -4.88 14.59
CA GLY A 38 -2.46 -4.22 15.85
C GLY A 38 -1.37 -3.30 16.38
N THR A 39 -0.19 -3.26 15.78
CA THR A 39 0.92 -2.44 16.25
C THR A 39 1.04 -1.16 15.42
N PRO A 40 0.95 0.02 16.04
CA PRO A 40 1.08 1.28 15.31
C PRO A 40 2.55 1.62 15.01
N HIS A 41 2.78 2.11 13.81
CA HIS A 41 4.08 2.62 13.37
C HIS A 41 3.90 4.02 12.81
N GLU A 42 4.58 4.99 13.38
CA GLU A 42 4.51 6.35 12.87
C GLU A 42 5.48 6.51 11.72
N LEU A 43 4.97 6.93 10.57
CA LEU A 43 5.75 7.12 9.35
C LEU A 43 5.71 8.59 8.95
N VAL A 44 6.88 9.11 8.59
CA VAL A 44 7.02 10.49 8.13
C VAL A 44 7.67 10.53 6.76
N THR A 45 7.72 11.70 6.17
CA THR A 45 8.33 11.90 4.85
C THR A 45 9.65 11.16 4.72
N GLY A 46 9.79 10.37 3.68
CA GLY A 46 10.98 9.59 3.38
C GLY A 46 10.98 8.17 3.91
N ASP A 47 10.04 7.83 4.79
CA ASP A 47 9.95 6.48 5.34
C ASP A 47 9.30 5.52 4.35
N SER A 48 9.72 4.27 4.42
CA SER A 48 9.10 3.16 3.69
C SER A 48 8.80 2.04 4.67
N PHE A 49 7.71 1.31 4.39
CA PHE A 49 7.30 0.19 5.23
C PHE A 49 6.82 -0.95 4.35
N TYR A 50 7.30 -2.15 4.63
CA TYR A 50 6.89 -3.35 3.90
C TYR A 50 5.72 -4.04 4.61
N LEU A 51 4.67 -4.33 3.85
CA LEU A 51 3.51 -5.08 4.31
C LEU A 51 3.48 -6.44 3.63
N ALA A 52 3.59 -7.49 4.42
CA ALA A 52 3.54 -8.84 3.90
C ALA A 52 2.15 -9.19 3.39
N SER A 53 2.07 -10.18 2.51
CA SER A 53 0.80 -10.71 2.02
C SER A 53 -0.13 -11.07 3.19
N ASN A 54 -1.36 -10.61 3.09
CA ASN A 54 -2.43 -10.90 4.07
C ASN A 54 -2.20 -10.41 5.51
N VAL A 55 -1.20 -9.55 5.74
CA VAL A 55 -1.05 -8.97 7.07
C VAL A 55 -2.15 -7.93 7.31
N PRO A 56 -2.87 -7.99 8.44
CA PRO A 56 -3.89 -7.00 8.74
C PRO A 56 -3.24 -5.62 8.94
N HIS A 57 -3.78 -4.61 8.29
CA HIS A 57 -3.25 -3.25 8.45
C HIS A 57 -4.32 -2.20 8.24
N GLY A 58 -4.10 -1.06 8.86
CA GLY A 58 -4.95 0.12 8.72
C GLY A 58 -4.10 1.38 8.77
N VAL A 59 -4.71 2.51 8.48
CA VAL A 59 -4.01 3.80 8.40
C VAL A 59 -4.79 4.87 9.14
N GLU A 60 -4.06 5.73 9.85
CA GLU A 60 -4.59 6.96 10.42
C GLU A 60 -3.64 8.09 10.03
N THR A 61 -4.15 9.12 9.34
CA THR A 61 -3.33 10.26 8.98
C THR A 61 -3.33 11.29 10.09
N ILE A 62 -2.16 11.87 10.34
CA ILE A 62 -1.99 12.95 11.31
C ILE A 62 -2.08 14.28 10.58
N GLU A 63 -1.47 14.36 9.42
CA GLU A 63 -1.58 15.50 8.52
C GLU A 63 -1.82 14.99 7.11
N GLU A 64 -2.10 15.87 6.16
CA GLU A 64 -2.27 15.46 4.78
C GLU A 64 -1.02 14.71 4.33
N THR A 65 -1.20 13.52 3.78
CA THR A 65 -0.10 12.62 3.45
C THR A 65 -0.21 12.17 2.00
N ARG A 66 0.92 12.21 1.32
CA ARG A 66 1.04 11.68 -0.03
C ARG A 66 1.92 10.44 0.02
N VAL A 67 1.43 9.37 -0.53
CA VAL A 67 2.14 8.08 -0.49
C VAL A 67 2.29 7.52 -1.89
N LEU A 68 3.37 6.77 -2.06
CA LEU A 68 3.57 5.92 -3.21
C LEU A 68 3.46 4.48 -2.72
N ASP A 69 2.42 3.80 -3.16
CA ASP A 69 2.20 2.40 -2.83
C ASP A 69 2.69 1.51 -3.97
N THR A 70 3.51 0.54 -3.64
CA THR A 70 4.00 -0.44 -4.60
C THR A 70 3.46 -1.80 -4.20
N PHE A 71 2.82 -2.48 -5.13
CA PHE A 71 2.17 -3.76 -4.88
C PHE A 71 2.82 -4.86 -5.72
N SER A 72 2.98 -6.02 -5.10
CA SER A 72 3.43 -7.22 -5.79
C SER A 72 2.44 -8.34 -5.49
N PRO A 73 1.65 -8.79 -6.46
CA PRO A 73 0.68 -9.84 -6.21
C PRO A 73 1.39 -11.13 -5.82
N PRO A 74 0.74 -11.99 -5.04
CA PRO A 74 1.22 -13.35 -4.85
C PRO A 74 1.38 -14.04 -6.20
N ARG A 75 2.19 -15.09 -6.22
CA ARG A 75 2.57 -15.76 -7.47
C ARG A 75 1.39 -16.10 -8.38
N GLU A 76 0.32 -16.65 -7.81
CA GLU A 76 -0.84 -17.04 -8.60
C GLU A 76 -1.53 -15.83 -9.22
N GLU A 77 -1.73 -14.79 -8.44
CA GLU A 77 -2.31 -13.56 -8.94
C GLU A 77 -1.40 -12.89 -9.96
N TYR A 78 -0.10 -12.97 -9.73
CA TYR A 78 0.88 -12.43 -10.65
C TYR A 78 0.72 -13.05 -12.03
N LEU A 79 0.58 -14.36 -12.08
CA LEU A 79 0.40 -15.06 -13.36
C LEU A 79 -0.89 -14.66 -14.06
N ALA A 80 -1.97 -14.51 -13.30
CA ALA A 80 -3.25 -14.07 -13.86
C ALA A 80 -3.18 -12.65 -14.39
N ILE A 81 -2.56 -11.76 -13.65
CA ILE A 81 -2.40 -10.35 -14.06
C ILE A 81 -1.49 -10.27 -15.29
N ASP A 82 -0.39 -11.01 -15.30
CA ASP A 82 0.53 -11.03 -16.43
C ASP A 82 -0.16 -11.50 -17.71
N GLU A 83 -0.96 -12.54 -17.61
CA GLU A 83 -1.73 -13.04 -18.74
C GLU A 83 -2.72 -11.99 -19.25
N ALA A 84 -3.43 -11.34 -18.35
CA ALA A 84 -4.37 -10.28 -18.71
C ALA A 84 -3.65 -9.11 -19.39
N ASN A 85 -2.50 -8.73 -18.85
CA ASN A 85 -1.69 -7.64 -19.41
C ASN A 85 -1.15 -8.02 -20.78
N ARG A 86 -0.74 -9.25 -20.96
CA ARG A 86 -0.25 -9.76 -22.22
C ARG A 86 -1.31 -9.64 -23.30
N ARG A 87 -2.53 -10.04 -22.97
CA ARG A 87 -3.65 -9.93 -23.92
C ARG A 87 -3.95 -8.47 -24.25
N SER A 88 -3.82 -7.58 -23.31
CA SER A 88 -4.09 -6.18 -23.59
C SER A 88 -2.93 -5.48 -24.30
N ILE A 89 -1.71 -5.98 -24.16
CA ILE A 89 -0.52 -5.42 -24.79
C ILE A 89 -0.34 -5.91 -26.22
N THR A 90 -0.77 -7.08 -26.52
CA THR A 90 -0.58 -7.69 -27.85
C THR A 90 -1.54 -7.22 -28.90
N ARG A 91 -2.16 -6.15 -28.68
CA ARG A 91 -3.03 -5.51 -29.66
C ARG A 91 -2.27 -4.96 -30.84
#